data_a40dc94ee8be24ec737d81e8e061a631
#
_entry.id   a40dc94ee8be24ec737d81e8e061a631
#
_cell.length_a   1.000
_cell.length_b   1.000
_cell.length_c   1.000
_cell.angle_alpha   90.00
_cell.angle_beta   90.00
_cell.angle_gamma   90.00
#
_symmetry.space_group_name_H-M   'P 1'
#
loop_
_entity.id
_entity.type
_entity.pdbx_description
1 polymer ?
#
loop_
_entity_poly.entity_id
_entity_poly.type
_entity_poly.pdbx_seq_one_letter_code
_entity_poly.pdbx_strand_id
1 'polypeptide(L)'
;MRAAGRIPVLLVIDVEPDGFFVDPGARVPWHGFEQAWTWAQSARRMIAAATGAPAQFCWGVRLDAQVERVYGSAAWPLRHYEPQFADFLQHGDALGVHTHVYRWDEPLHGWVIEQGDPAWVEHNVRLSVRTFEYELDRRCDFFRFGDRWMSDAAMTLLDELGVRFDLTLEPGREQVQSYHPDKPSTGCVPHQRGVPPHPYRPARGRRPPARSNGCGTACDRGSTRPGSTTRRGAFARWSTSRSRRAPRTCR
;
A
#
# COMPACT_ATOMS: atom_id res chain seq x y z
N MET A 1 -16.08 39.66 12.18
CA MET A 1 -16.25 38.20 12.13
C MET A 1 -14.93 37.57 11.70
N ARG A 2 -14.25 36.77 12.54
CA ARG A 2 -13.10 35.97 12.11
C ARG A 2 -13.64 34.93 11.13
N ALA A 3 -13.10 34.88 9.92
CA ALA A 3 -13.40 33.81 8.99
C ALA A 3 -13.16 32.47 9.73
N ALA A 4 -14.18 31.63 9.80
CA ALA A 4 -14.02 30.30 10.37
C ALA A 4 -12.90 29.60 9.59
N GLY A 5 -11.76 29.39 10.26
CA GLY A 5 -10.59 28.75 9.65
C GLY A 5 -11.02 27.38 9.12
N ARG A 6 -10.77 27.12 7.84
CA ARG A 6 -10.96 25.78 7.28
C ARG A 6 -9.91 24.86 7.87
N ILE A 7 -10.32 23.73 8.42
CA ILE A 7 -9.42 22.69 8.89
C ILE A 7 -9.12 21.78 7.70
N PRO A 8 -7.85 21.68 7.27
CA PRO A 8 -7.48 20.71 6.24
C PRO A 8 -7.64 19.29 6.79
N VAL A 9 -8.24 18.41 6.00
CA VAL A 9 -8.37 16.97 6.31
C VAL A 9 -7.59 16.19 5.26
N LEU A 10 -6.65 15.35 5.72
CA LEU A 10 -5.90 14.43 4.88
C LEU A 10 -6.49 13.03 5.06
N LEU A 11 -6.91 12.43 3.95
CA LEU A 11 -7.40 11.05 3.91
C LEU A 11 -6.33 10.17 3.25
N VAL A 12 -5.68 9.34 4.06
CA VAL A 12 -4.67 8.38 3.60
C VAL A 12 -5.29 7.00 3.56
N ILE A 13 -5.10 6.29 2.46
CA ILE A 13 -5.61 4.93 2.22
C ILE A 13 -4.43 4.05 1.86
N ASP A 14 -4.23 2.99 2.64
CA ASP A 14 -3.21 1.99 2.37
C ASP A 14 -3.73 1.02 1.30
N VAL A 15 -2.96 0.85 0.23
CA VAL A 15 -3.23 -0.05 -0.89
C VAL A 15 -2.39 -1.29 -0.68
N GLU A 16 -3.01 -2.32 -0.12
CA GLU A 16 -2.32 -3.53 0.34
C GLU A 16 -3.22 -4.77 0.23
N PRO A 17 -2.65 -5.99 0.27
CA PRO A 17 -3.43 -7.22 0.28
C PRO A 17 -4.26 -7.35 1.57
N ASP A 18 -5.38 -8.11 1.50
CA ASP A 18 -6.33 -8.31 2.59
C ASP A 18 -5.75 -9.05 3.82
N GLY A 19 -4.54 -9.53 3.74
CA GLY A 19 -3.86 -10.26 4.81
C GLY A 19 -2.42 -9.84 5.01
N PHE A 20 -2.01 -9.71 6.27
CA PHE A 20 -0.62 -9.40 6.65
C PHE A 20 0.32 -10.59 6.44
N PHE A 21 -0.19 -11.81 6.67
CA PHE A 21 0.58 -13.04 6.59
C PHE A 21 0.14 -13.82 5.37
N VAL A 22 0.78 -13.50 4.27
CA VAL A 22 0.50 -14.15 3.01
C VAL A 22 1.45 -15.31 2.84
N ASP A 23 0.94 -16.53 2.81
CA ASP A 23 1.74 -17.68 2.41
C ASP A 23 2.37 -17.40 1.03
N PRO A 24 3.70 -17.54 0.87
CA PRO A 24 4.35 -17.31 -0.42
C PRO A 24 3.79 -18.15 -1.58
N GLY A 25 3.06 -19.23 -1.29
CA GLY A 25 2.35 -20.04 -2.28
C GLY A 25 0.92 -19.59 -2.58
N ALA A 26 0.35 -18.68 -1.77
CA ALA A 26 -1.04 -18.26 -1.89
C ALA A 26 -1.14 -16.79 -2.30
N ARG A 27 -1.79 -16.51 -3.43
CA ARG A 27 -2.12 -15.14 -3.78
C ARG A 27 -3.31 -14.67 -2.94
N VAL A 28 -3.06 -13.76 -2.01
CA VAL A 28 -4.12 -13.12 -1.22
C VAL A 28 -4.81 -12.07 -2.09
N PRO A 29 -6.14 -11.98 -2.04
CA PRO A 29 -6.89 -10.94 -2.73
C PRO A 29 -6.62 -9.55 -2.16
N TRP A 30 -6.96 -8.52 -2.94
CA TRP A 30 -6.88 -7.10 -2.59
C TRP A 30 -8.28 -6.48 -2.57
N HIS A 31 -9.28 -7.21 -2.08
CA HIS A 31 -10.68 -6.76 -2.08
C HIS A 31 -10.88 -5.48 -1.26
N GLY A 32 -10.12 -5.31 -0.17
CA GLY A 32 -10.13 -4.08 0.62
C GLY A 32 -9.77 -2.86 -0.21
N PHE A 33 -8.74 -2.97 -1.04
CA PHE A 33 -8.37 -1.92 -1.98
C PHE A 33 -9.46 -1.69 -3.06
N GLU A 34 -9.97 -2.74 -3.67
CA GLU A 34 -11.02 -2.64 -4.69
C GLU A 34 -12.30 -1.96 -4.15
N GLN A 35 -12.67 -2.28 -2.90
CA GLN A 35 -13.77 -1.65 -2.21
C GLN A 35 -13.47 -0.18 -1.86
N ALA A 36 -12.25 0.12 -1.40
CA ALA A 36 -11.82 1.48 -1.11
C ALA A 36 -11.85 2.37 -2.36
N TRP A 37 -11.38 1.86 -3.50
CA TRP A 37 -11.48 2.54 -4.79
C TRP A 37 -12.94 2.85 -5.16
N THR A 38 -13.83 1.86 -5.08
CA THR A 38 -15.27 2.02 -5.35
C THR A 38 -15.91 3.05 -4.41
N TRP A 39 -15.55 3.00 -3.14
CA TRP A 39 -16.01 3.97 -2.14
C TRP A 39 -15.52 5.39 -2.47
N ALA A 40 -14.27 5.56 -2.86
CA ALA A 40 -13.68 6.85 -3.18
C ALA A 40 -14.45 7.57 -4.31
N GLN A 41 -14.91 6.82 -5.34
CA GLN A 41 -15.74 7.38 -6.40
C GLN A 41 -17.05 7.99 -5.87
N SER A 42 -17.67 7.31 -4.90
CA SER A 42 -18.89 7.79 -4.26
C SER A 42 -18.62 8.96 -3.31
N ALA A 43 -17.56 8.87 -2.50
CA ALA A 43 -17.15 9.91 -1.57
C ALA A 43 -16.82 11.23 -2.28
N ARG A 44 -16.13 11.19 -3.43
CA ARG A 44 -15.85 12.38 -4.24
C ARG A 44 -17.13 13.13 -4.61
N ARG A 45 -18.14 12.39 -5.10
CA ARG A 45 -19.43 13.02 -5.49
C ARG A 45 -20.15 13.62 -4.29
N MET A 46 -20.18 12.92 -3.16
CA MET A 46 -20.84 13.42 -1.93
C MET A 46 -20.14 14.66 -1.38
N ILE A 47 -18.79 14.64 -1.32
CA ILE A 47 -18.02 15.77 -0.81
C ILE A 47 -18.14 16.97 -1.76
N ALA A 48 -18.07 16.75 -3.07
CA ALA A 48 -18.27 17.82 -4.06
C ALA A 48 -19.65 18.46 -3.95
N ALA A 49 -20.70 17.67 -3.76
CA ALA A 49 -22.07 18.19 -3.56
C ALA A 49 -22.19 19.00 -2.27
N ALA A 50 -21.51 18.60 -1.20
CA ALA A 50 -21.58 19.27 0.09
C ALA A 50 -20.67 20.50 0.20
N THR A 51 -19.55 20.52 -0.50
CA THR A 51 -18.48 21.55 -0.31
C THR A 51 -18.23 22.41 -1.54
N GLY A 52 -18.74 22.03 -2.70
CA GLY A 52 -18.46 22.64 -3.99
C GLY A 52 -17.10 22.28 -4.59
N ALA A 53 -16.34 21.37 -3.96
CA ALA A 53 -15.04 20.91 -4.44
C ALA A 53 -14.87 19.39 -4.28
N PRO A 54 -14.29 18.69 -5.28
CA PRO A 54 -14.05 17.26 -5.16
C PRO A 54 -12.98 16.96 -4.09
N ALA A 55 -13.12 15.82 -3.40
CA ALA A 55 -12.08 15.33 -2.52
C ALA A 55 -10.90 14.78 -3.34
N GLN A 56 -9.71 14.97 -2.82
CA GLN A 56 -8.48 14.30 -3.25
C GLN A 56 -8.03 13.37 -2.12
N PHE A 57 -7.54 12.19 -2.48
CA PHE A 57 -7.07 11.19 -1.54
C PHE A 57 -5.56 11.00 -1.66
N CYS A 58 -4.95 10.42 -0.63
CA CYS A 58 -3.58 9.96 -0.65
C CYS A 58 -3.58 8.43 -0.62
N TRP A 59 -2.99 7.78 -1.64
CA TRP A 59 -2.94 6.33 -1.77
C TRP A 59 -1.51 5.85 -1.57
N GLY A 60 -1.25 5.16 -0.47
CA GLY A 60 0.03 4.55 -0.15
C GLY A 60 0.09 3.12 -0.65
N VAL A 61 0.95 2.83 -1.62
CA VAL A 61 0.98 1.54 -2.32
C VAL A 61 2.06 0.64 -1.74
N ARG A 62 1.73 -0.60 -1.41
CA ARG A 62 2.71 -1.61 -0.98
C ARG A 62 3.52 -2.13 -2.14
N LEU A 63 4.84 -1.92 -2.04
CA LEU A 63 5.84 -2.31 -3.05
C LEU A 63 7.07 -2.95 -2.41
N ASP A 64 6.90 -3.57 -1.24
CA ASP A 64 7.98 -4.12 -0.42
C ASP A 64 8.37 -5.55 -0.82
N ALA A 65 9.38 -6.10 -0.15
CA ALA A 65 9.91 -7.42 -0.43
C ALA A 65 8.91 -8.56 -0.16
N GLN A 66 7.90 -8.35 0.69
CA GLN A 66 6.83 -9.35 0.83
C GLN A 66 5.99 -9.41 -0.44
N VAL A 67 5.60 -8.25 -0.99
CA VAL A 67 4.86 -8.17 -2.26
C VAL A 67 5.68 -8.80 -3.39
N GLU A 68 6.98 -8.50 -3.46
CA GLU A 68 7.87 -9.11 -4.44
C GLU A 68 7.89 -10.63 -4.32
N ARG A 69 8.05 -11.18 -3.12
CA ARG A 69 8.12 -12.62 -2.88
C ARG A 69 6.81 -13.35 -3.19
N VAL A 70 5.68 -12.74 -2.83
CA VAL A 70 4.35 -13.36 -2.98
C VAL A 70 3.83 -13.28 -4.41
N TYR A 71 3.99 -12.14 -5.05
CA TYR A 71 3.41 -11.87 -6.38
C TYR A 71 4.43 -11.92 -7.51
N GLY A 72 5.72 -12.17 -7.19
CA GLY A 72 6.82 -12.30 -8.15
C GLY A 72 7.40 -10.96 -8.64
N SER A 73 6.90 -9.84 -8.15
CA SER A 73 7.42 -8.50 -8.43
C SER A 73 6.89 -7.50 -7.42
N ALA A 74 7.75 -6.61 -6.91
CA ALA A 74 7.32 -5.48 -6.09
C ALA A 74 6.37 -4.54 -6.86
N ALA A 75 6.50 -4.45 -8.17
CA ALA A 75 5.66 -3.65 -9.06
C ALA A 75 4.29 -4.28 -9.37
N TRP A 76 4.02 -5.50 -8.88
CA TRP A 76 2.81 -6.23 -9.24
C TRP A 76 1.53 -5.40 -9.04
N PRO A 77 1.28 -4.72 -7.91
CA PRO A 77 0.04 -3.99 -7.72
C PRO A 77 -0.12 -2.82 -8.69
N LEU A 78 0.96 -2.08 -8.98
CA LEU A 78 0.91 -0.97 -9.94
C LEU A 78 0.54 -1.43 -11.35
N ARG A 79 1.04 -2.60 -11.76
CA ARG A 79 0.75 -3.18 -13.07
C ARG A 79 -0.61 -3.85 -13.13
N HIS A 80 -1.01 -4.52 -12.04
CA HIS A 80 -2.28 -5.24 -11.97
C HIS A 80 -3.48 -4.29 -11.94
N TYR A 81 -3.34 -3.18 -11.21
CA TYR A 81 -4.36 -2.16 -11.01
C TYR A 81 -4.07 -0.86 -11.77
N GLU A 82 -3.35 -0.94 -12.90
CA GLU A 82 -3.01 0.21 -13.73
C GLU A 82 -4.20 1.16 -14.01
N PRO A 83 -5.41 0.66 -14.37
CA PRO A 83 -6.55 1.55 -14.62
C PRO A 83 -6.97 2.36 -13.39
N GLN A 84 -6.90 1.78 -12.18
CA GLN A 84 -7.24 2.46 -10.94
C GLN A 84 -6.23 3.55 -10.61
N PHE A 85 -4.94 3.29 -10.79
CA PHE A 85 -3.90 4.30 -10.58
C PHE A 85 -3.97 5.43 -11.61
N ALA A 86 -4.33 5.12 -12.85
CA ALA A 86 -4.61 6.14 -13.87
C ALA A 86 -5.79 7.04 -13.46
N ASP A 87 -6.85 6.45 -12.95
CA ASP A 87 -8.03 7.17 -12.43
C ASP A 87 -7.66 8.09 -11.26
N PHE A 88 -6.84 7.63 -10.31
CA PHE A 88 -6.36 8.47 -9.21
C PHE A 88 -5.62 9.71 -9.70
N LEU A 89 -4.71 9.53 -10.66
CA LEU A 89 -3.93 10.63 -11.23
C LEU A 89 -4.82 11.63 -11.99
N GLN A 90 -5.85 11.16 -12.69
CA GLN A 90 -6.83 12.02 -13.37
C GLN A 90 -7.62 12.87 -12.38
N HIS A 91 -7.91 12.37 -11.19
CA HIS A 91 -8.59 13.10 -10.12
C HIS A 91 -7.66 14.02 -9.31
N GLY A 92 -6.36 13.99 -9.58
CA GLY A 92 -5.38 14.78 -8.85
C GLY A 92 -5.05 14.24 -7.46
N ASP A 93 -5.28 12.95 -7.23
CA ASP A 93 -4.90 12.27 -5.99
C ASP A 93 -3.38 12.21 -5.85
N ALA A 94 -2.92 12.19 -4.60
CA ALA A 94 -1.52 11.92 -4.30
C ALA A 94 -1.27 10.42 -4.25
N LEU A 95 -0.20 9.99 -4.92
CA LEU A 95 0.30 8.62 -4.83
C LEU A 95 1.63 8.60 -4.11
N GLY A 96 1.79 7.65 -3.22
CA GLY A 96 3.03 7.42 -2.48
C GLY A 96 3.23 5.96 -2.16
N VAL A 97 4.19 5.69 -1.30
CA VAL A 97 4.61 4.34 -0.93
C VAL A 97 4.14 4.01 0.47
N HIS A 98 3.59 2.81 0.63
CA HIS A 98 3.36 2.15 1.90
C HIS A 98 4.31 0.94 1.98
N THR A 99 5.05 0.80 3.08
CA THR A 99 6.08 -0.24 3.18
C THR A 99 5.98 -0.95 4.53
N HIS A 100 5.99 -2.28 4.50
CA HIS A 100 6.27 -3.11 5.66
C HIS A 100 7.66 -3.72 5.53
N VAL A 101 8.28 -4.02 6.66
CA VAL A 101 9.59 -4.67 6.71
C VAL A 101 9.48 -6.16 7.08
N TYR A 102 8.45 -6.81 6.54
CA TYR A 102 8.26 -8.24 6.77
C TYR A 102 9.36 -9.05 6.10
N ARG A 103 9.90 -10.00 6.88
CA ARG A 103 10.89 -10.97 6.41
C ARG A 103 10.34 -12.37 6.62
N TRP A 104 10.49 -13.21 5.61
CA TRP A 104 10.13 -14.61 5.74
C TRP A 104 11.14 -15.34 6.62
N ASP A 105 10.66 -15.99 7.67
CA ASP A 105 11.45 -16.80 8.59
C ASP A 105 11.20 -18.28 8.27
N GLU A 106 12.20 -18.96 7.69
CA GLU A 106 12.08 -20.35 7.29
C GLU A 106 11.83 -21.30 8.48
N PRO A 107 12.53 -21.17 9.63
CA PRO A 107 12.25 -21.98 10.81
C PRO A 107 10.82 -21.84 11.37
N LEU A 108 10.27 -20.64 11.36
CA LEU A 108 8.88 -20.38 11.81
C LEU A 108 7.85 -20.67 10.71
N HIS A 109 8.31 -20.85 9.49
CA HIS A 109 7.45 -20.96 8.31
C HIS A 109 6.42 -19.84 8.26
N GLY A 110 6.89 -18.60 8.46
CA GLY A 110 6.02 -17.42 8.59
C GLY A 110 6.75 -16.10 8.43
N TRP A 111 5.97 -15.03 8.33
CA TRP A 111 6.48 -13.68 8.25
C TRP A 111 6.73 -13.10 9.64
N VAL A 112 7.85 -12.42 9.82
CA VAL A 112 8.20 -11.66 11.02
C VAL A 112 8.40 -10.20 10.66
N ILE A 113 8.12 -9.29 11.60
CA ILE A 113 8.49 -7.87 11.46
C ILE A 113 10.00 -7.77 11.73
N GLU A 114 10.78 -7.39 10.73
CA GLU A 114 12.23 -7.29 10.86
C GLU A 114 12.67 -5.81 10.87
N GLN A 115 12.37 -5.16 11.98
CA GLN A 115 12.73 -3.76 12.22
C GLN A 115 14.15 -3.60 12.81
N GLY A 116 14.71 -4.69 13.33
CA GLY A 116 16.02 -4.69 14.00
C GLY A 116 17.21 -4.86 13.05
N ASP A 117 16.99 -5.17 11.77
CA ASP A 117 18.04 -5.27 10.76
C ASP A 117 18.03 -3.99 9.88
N PRO A 118 18.95 -3.03 10.11
CA PRO A 118 18.96 -1.79 9.32
C PRO A 118 19.16 -2.01 7.82
N ALA A 119 19.89 -3.04 7.43
CA ALA A 119 20.13 -3.35 6.01
C ALA A 119 18.85 -3.86 5.34
N TRP A 120 18.06 -4.64 6.07
CA TRP A 120 16.75 -5.09 5.59
C TRP A 120 15.73 -3.95 5.48
N VAL A 121 15.74 -3.05 6.45
CA VAL A 121 14.91 -1.83 6.40
C VAL A 121 15.28 -0.98 5.19
N GLU A 122 16.56 -0.67 5.03
CA GLU A 122 17.07 0.08 3.88
C GLU A 122 16.69 -0.57 2.56
N HIS A 123 16.87 -1.90 2.45
CA HIS A 123 16.47 -2.65 1.26
C HIS A 123 15.00 -2.43 0.91
N ASN A 124 14.09 -2.60 1.88
CA ASN A 124 12.65 -2.44 1.63
C ASN A 124 12.26 -1.01 1.24
N VAL A 125 12.81 -0.01 1.91
CA VAL A 125 12.56 1.40 1.58
C VAL A 125 13.04 1.72 0.17
N ARG A 126 14.29 1.36 -0.17
CA ARG A 126 14.84 1.60 -1.50
C ARG A 126 14.11 0.83 -2.59
N LEU A 127 13.75 -0.44 -2.34
CA LEU A 127 12.97 -1.26 -3.25
C LEU A 127 11.62 -0.58 -3.55
N SER A 128 10.89 -0.18 -2.52
CA SER A 128 9.56 0.40 -2.66
C SER A 128 9.60 1.75 -3.39
N VAL A 129 10.48 2.68 -2.97
CA VAL A 129 10.57 4.01 -3.58
C VAL A 129 11.04 3.92 -5.04
N ARG A 130 12.08 3.11 -5.32
CA ARG A 130 12.60 2.97 -6.69
C ARG A 130 11.61 2.28 -7.61
N THR A 131 10.89 1.26 -7.11
CA THR A 131 9.83 0.60 -7.89
C THR A 131 8.73 1.59 -8.25
N PHE A 132 8.29 2.39 -7.29
CA PHE A 132 7.29 3.44 -7.51
C PHE A 132 7.74 4.44 -8.58
N GLU A 133 8.96 4.98 -8.43
CA GLU A 133 9.50 5.98 -9.35
C GLU A 133 9.71 5.43 -10.76
N TYR A 134 10.17 4.19 -10.86
CA TYR A 134 10.40 3.52 -12.15
C TYR A 134 9.08 3.23 -12.89
N GLU A 135 8.09 2.67 -12.19
CA GLU A 135 6.83 2.27 -12.83
C GLU A 135 5.95 3.46 -13.22
N LEU A 136 5.95 4.52 -12.40
CA LEU A 136 5.08 5.68 -12.62
C LEU A 136 5.79 6.86 -13.30
N ASP A 137 7.09 6.76 -13.58
CA ASP A 137 7.93 7.84 -14.15
C ASP A 137 7.75 9.17 -13.39
N ARG A 138 7.68 9.10 -12.06
CA ARG A 138 7.50 10.27 -11.19
C ARG A 138 8.14 10.05 -9.82
N ARG A 139 8.44 11.15 -9.13
CA ARG A 139 8.99 11.09 -7.79
C ARG A 139 7.94 10.61 -6.78
N CYS A 140 8.42 9.89 -5.76
CA CYS A 140 7.63 9.52 -4.61
C CYS A 140 7.50 10.73 -3.67
N ASP A 141 6.31 11.34 -3.64
CA ASP A 141 6.11 12.55 -2.83
C ASP A 141 5.90 12.25 -1.36
N PHE A 142 5.30 11.10 -1.01
CA PHE A 142 5.09 10.71 0.37
C PHE A 142 5.36 9.23 0.61
N PHE A 143 5.69 8.93 1.85
CA PHE A 143 5.98 7.61 2.35
C PHE A 143 5.17 7.34 3.62
N ARG A 144 4.83 6.10 3.86
CA ARG A 144 4.19 5.63 5.08
C ARG A 144 4.71 4.24 5.42
N PHE A 145 5.35 4.07 6.58
CA PHE A 145 5.59 2.72 7.08
C PHE A 145 4.29 2.10 7.61
N GLY A 146 4.14 0.83 7.38
CA GLY A 146 3.23 -0.02 8.14
C GLY A 146 3.64 -0.12 9.60
N ASP A 147 2.77 -0.69 10.41
CA ASP A 147 3.04 -0.96 11.82
C ASP A 147 3.38 0.27 12.66
N ARG A 148 3.22 1.48 12.12
CA ARG A 148 3.53 2.77 12.77
C ARG A 148 4.98 2.86 13.26
N TRP A 149 5.88 2.17 12.58
CA TRP A 149 7.29 2.14 12.93
C TRP A 149 8.08 3.23 12.18
N MET A 150 9.04 3.83 12.90
CA MET A 150 9.98 4.79 12.32
C MET A 150 11.28 4.79 13.14
N SER A 151 12.40 5.08 12.47
CA SER A 151 13.70 5.34 13.11
C SER A 151 14.39 6.54 12.48
N ASP A 152 15.36 7.11 13.19
CA ASP A 152 16.16 8.25 12.68
C ASP A 152 16.92 7.87 11.40
N ALA A 153 17.40 6.61 11.31
CA ALA A 153 18.07 6.11 10.12
C ALA A 153 17.10 6.02 8.92
N ALA A 154 15.86 5.57 9.16
CA ALA A 154 14.85 5.54 8.11
C ALA A 154 14.45 6.95 7.66
N MET A 155 14.32 7.90 8.58
CA MET A 155 14.07 9.31 8.25
C MET A 155 15.18 9.90 7.37
N THR A 156 16.44 9.67 7.75
CA THR A 156 17.62 10.11 6.97
C THR A 156 17.59 9.49 5.57
N LEU A 157 17.29 8.20 5.47
CA LEU A 157 17.19 7.50 4.18
C LEU A 157 16.09 8.08 3.29
N LEU A 158 14.92 8.41 3.85
CA LEU A 158 13.83 9.02 3.09
C LEU A 158 14.21 10.40 2.56
N ASP A 159 14.93 11.21 3.37
CA ASP A 159 15.45 12.50 2.95
C ASP A 159 16.48 12.35 1.80
N GLU A 160 17.42 11.40 1.89
CA GLU A 160 18.36 11.07 0.82
C GLU A 160 17.66 10.66 -0.49
N LEU A 161 16.55 9.93 -0.39
CA LEU A 161 15.72 9.55 -1.54
C LEU A 161 14.86 10.71 -2.06
N GLY A 162 14.82 11.84 -1.36
CA GLY A 162 14.06 13.03 -1.73
C GLY A 162 12.55 12.87 -1.52
N VAL A 163 12.14 11.99 -0.63
CA VAL A 163 10.74 11.86 -0.19
C VAL A 163 10.39 13.08 0.68
N ARG A 164 9.32 13.77 0.34
CA ARG A 164 9.00 15.07 0.93
C ARG A 164 8.16 14.99 2.20
N PHE A 165 7.32 13.97 2.31
CA PHE A 165 6.40 13.82 3.43
C PHE A 165 6.44 12.39 3.95
N ASP A 166 6.53 12.27 5.27
CA ASP A 166 6.28 11.02 5.97
C ASP A 166 4.91 11.07 6.66
N LEU A 167 4.10 10.05 6.42
CA LEU A 167 2.76 9.91 6.96
C LEU A 167 2.63 8.70 7.92
N THR A 168 3.74 8.24 8.46
CA THR A 168 3.80 7.04 9.30
C THR A 168 3.21 7.25 10.69
N LEU A 169 3.53 8.40 11.31
CA LEU A 169 3.21 8.60 12.71
C LEU A 169 1.74 8.93 12.91
N GLU A 170 1.10 8.16 13.77
CA GLU A 170 -0.28 8.36 14.21
C GLU A 170 -0.26 8.83 15.68
N PRO A 171 -0.55 10.10 15.98
CA PRO A 171 -0.55 10.60 17.35
C PRO A 171 -1.44 9.76 18.27
N GLY A 172 -0.89 9.36 19.43
CA GLY A 172 -1.60 8.53 20.41
C GLY A 172 -1.70 7.03 20.07
N ARG A 173 -1.03 6.57 19.02
CA ARG A 173 -0.91 5.16 18.69
C ARG A 173 0.51 4.69 18.92
N GLU A 174 0.66 3.49 19.47
CA GLU A 174 1.94 2.81 19.57
C GLU A 174 2.24 2.03 18.30
N GLN A 175 3.53 1.85 18.02
CA GLN A 175 3.96 1.00 16.92
C GLN A 175 3.67 -0.48 17.24
N VAL A 176 3.42 -1.27 16.20
CA VAL A 176 3.31 -2.72 16.32
C VAL A 176 4.72 -3.31 16.36
N GLN A 177 5.02 -4.05 17.43
CA GLN A 177 6.36 -4.61 17.64
C GLN A 177 6.50 -6.02 17.10
N SER A 178 5.46 -6.84 17.19
CA SER A 178 5.46 -8.20 16.67
C SER A 178 4.04 -8.73 16.55
N TYR A 179 3.82 -9.59 15.57
CA TYR A 179 2.62 -10.42 15.46
C TYR A 179 2.85 -11.85 15.97
N HIS A 180 4.09 -12.20 16.30
CA HIS A 180 4.46 -13.51 16.86
C HIS A 180 4.86 -13.36 18.32
N PRO A 181 4.19 -14.08 19.26
CA PRO A 181 4.49 -13.98 20.68
C PRO A 181 5.92 -14.41 21.03
N ASP A 182 6.50 -15.30 20.23
CA ASP A 182 7.82 -15.90 20.48
C ASP A 182 8.99 -15.15 19.85
N LYS A 183 8.71 -14.15 19.01
CA LYS A 183 9.73 -13.26 18.42
C LYS A 183 9.29 -11.81 18.52
N PRO A 184 9.60 -11.15 19.66
CA PRO A 184 9.47 -9.70 19.71
C PRO A 184 10.41 -9.05 18.68
N SER A 185 9.95 -8.01 17.99
CA SER A 185 10.84 -7.25 17.10
C SER A 185 11.99 -6.68 17.92
N THR A 186 13.20 -6.90 17.47
CA THR A 186 14.41 -6.35 18.08
C THR A 186 14.65 -4.96 17.49
N GLY A 187 14.63 -3.93 18.30
CA GLY A 187 15.13 -2.62 17.88
C GLY A 187 14.16 -1.45 17.89
N CYS A 188 13.09 -1.52 18.66
CA CYS A 188 12.18 -0.38 18.81
C CYS A 188 12.70 0.65 19.79
N VAL A 189 12.93 1.86 19.29
CA VAL A 189 13.02 3.04 20.15
C VAL A 189 11.59 3.58 20.31
N PRO A 190 11.02 3.63 21.51
CA PRO A 190 9.68 4.17 21.71
C PRO A 190 9.68 5.67 21.39
N HIS A 191 9.06 6.04 20.28
CA HIS A 191 8.94 7.46 19.92
C HIS A 191 7.86 8.20 20.73
N GLN A 192 7.12 7.50 21.60
CA GLN A 192 6.09 8.11 22.44
C GLN A 192 6.17 7.57 23.87
N ARG A 193 6.66 8.39 24.77
CA ARG A 193 6.50 8.16 26.21
C ARG A 193 5.09 8.57 26.61
N GLY A 194 4.28 7.63 27.10
CA GLY A 194 3.15 7.96 27.93
C GLY A 194 1.77 7.39 27.61
N VAL A 195 1.63 6.46 26.67
CA VAL A 195 0.33 5.79 26.44
C VAL A 195 0.48 4.29 26.73
N PRO A 196 -0.31 3.72 27.66
CA PRO A 196 -0.25 2.27 27.94
C PRO A 196 -0.69 1.45 26.71
N PRO A 197 -0.12 0.25 26.52
CA PRO A 197 -0.44 -0.59 25.37
C PRO A 197 -1.91 -1.00 25.39
N HIS A 198 -2.61 -0.75 24.31
CA HIS A 198 -3.96 -1.28 24.12
C HIS A 198 -3.82 -2.73 23.60
N PRO A 199 -4.34 -3.75 24.30
CA PRO A 199 -4.24 -5.12 23.84
C PRO A 199 -4.99 -5.26 22.51
N TYR A 200 -4.24 -5.59 21.45
CA TYR A 200 -4.84 -5.98 20.18
C TYR A 200 -5.70 -7.23 20.41
N ARG A 201 -7.02 -7.08 20.33
CA ARG A 201 -7.93 -8.21 20.20
C ARG A 201 -8.12 -8.48 18.70
N PRO A 202 -7.61 -9.61 18.17
CA PRO A 202 -7.97 -10.01 16.81
C PRO A 202 -9.50 -10.08 16.73
N ALA A 203 -10.08 -9.48 15.71
CA ALA A 203 -11.51 -9.60 15.44
C ALA A 203 -11.83 -11.11 15.37
N ARG A 204 -12.66 -11.60 16.27
CA ARG A 204 -13.13 -12.99 16.27
C ARG A 204 -13.82 -13.21 14.93
N GLY A 205 -13.16 -13.97 14.04
CA GLY A 205 -13.73 -14.38 12.78
C GLY A 205 -15.11 -14.98 13.05
N ARG A 206 -16.13 -14.44 12.41
CA ARG A 206 -17.45 -15.07 12.38
C ARG A 206 -17.25 -16.46 11.77
N ARG A 207 -17.54 -17.52 12.52
CA ARG A 207 -17.62 -18.87 11.98
C ARG A 207 -18.58 -18.84 10.79
N PRO A 208 -18.17 -19.34 9.62
CA PRO A 208 -19.12 -19.54 8.53
C PRO A 208 -20.23 -20.49 9.00
N PRO A 209 -21.49 -20.30 8.57
CA PRO A 209 -22.57 -21.21 8.91
C PRO A 209 -22.24 -22.61 8.37
N ALA A 210 -22.50 -23.62 9.18
CA ALA A 210 -22.30 -25.02 8.84
C ALA A 210 -23.06 -25.35 7.53
N ARG A 211 -22.34 -25.80 6.52
CA ARG A 211 -22.94 -26.32 5.28
C ARG A 211 -23.67 -27.61 5.61
N SER A 212 -24.97 -27.62 5.38
CA SER A 212 -25.77 -28.85 5.35
C SER A 212 -25.33 -29.71 4.17
N ASN A 213 -24.94 -30.95 4.46
CA ASN A 213 -24.65 -31.97 3.47
C ASN A 213 -25.91 -32.29 2.65
N GLY A 214 -25.94 -31.84 1.41
CA GLY A 214 -26.87 -32.28 0.38
C GLY A 214 -26.13 -33.23 -0.56
N CYS A 215 -26.51 -34.50 -0.54
CA CYS A 215 -26.10 -35.56 -1.43
C CYS A 215 -26.68 -35.29 -2.82
N GLY A 216 -25.88 -35.45 -3.90
CA GLY A 216 -26.40 -35.34 -5.28
C GLY A 216 -25.33 -35.65 -6.32
N THR A 217 -25.20 -36.94 -6.62
CA THR A 217 -24.88 -37.66 -7.90
C THR A 217 -24.16 -36.94 -9.04
N ALA A 218 -23.17 -37.66 -9.52
CA ALA A 218 -22.33 -37.56 -10.70
C ALA A 218 -23.03 -37.19 -12.03
N CYS A 219 -22.31 -36.46 -12.89
CA CYS A 219 -22.21 -36.76 -14.31
C CYS A 219 -20.93 -36.19 -14.94
N ASP A 220 -20.39 -37.03 -15.73
CA ASP A 220 -19.14 -37.12 -16.47
C ASP A 220 -19.11 -36.25 -17.75
N ARG A 221 -17.89 -36.02 -18.27
CA ARG A 221 -17.47 -35.69 -19.64
C ARG A 221 -17.05 -34.25 -20.01
N GLY A 222 -15.82 -34.20 -20.50
CA GLY A 222 -15.51 -33.40 -21.69
C GLY A 222 -14.20 -32.59 -21.62
N SER A 223 -13.11 -33.27 -21.98
CA SER A 223 -11.85 -32.74 -22.48
C SER A 223 -12.03 -31.61 -23.52
N THR A 224 -11.28 -30.51 -23.39
CA THR A 224 -10.45 -29.94 -24.49
C THR A 224 -9.64 -28.75 -23.97
N ARG A 225 -8.33 -28.84 -24.11
CA ARG A 225 -7.40 -27.69 -24.05
C ARG A 225 -7.51 -26.88 -25.34
N PRO A 226 -7.27 -25.57 -25.30
CA PRO A 226 -6.29 -25.01 -26.21
C PRO A 226 -5.35 -23.94 -25.58
N GLY A 227 -4.09 -24.01 -25.96
CA GLY A 227 -3.31 -22.96 -26.59
C GLY A 227 -2.89 -21.77 -25.72
N SER A 228 -1.66 -21.86 -25.13
CA SER A 228 -0.90 -20.72 -24.63
C SER A 228 -0.47 -19.80 -25.78
N THR A 229 -0.96 -18.59 -25.82
CA THR A 229 -0.36 -17.50 -26.58
C THR A 229 0.15 -16.45 -25.61
N THR A 230 1.48 -16.42 -25.45
CA THR A 230 2.25 -15.35 -24.79
C THR A 230 2.05 -14.05 -25.56
N ARG A 231 1.19 -13.16 -25.09
CA ARG A 231 1.20 -11.75 -25.50
C ARG A 231 2.23 -11.02 -24.65
N ARG A 232 3.36 -10.66 -25.25
CA ARG A 232 4.22 -9.59 -24.77
C ARG A 232 3.46 -8.27 -24.92
N GLY A 233 2.88 -7.77 -23.84
CA GLY A 233 2.30 -6.44 -23.79
C GLY A 233 3.45 -5.41 -23.74
N ALA A 234 3.61 -4.67 -24.83
CA ALA A 234 4.46 -3.48 -24.82
C ALA A 234 3.77 -2.40 -23.97
N PHE A 235 4.43 -1.97 -22.91
CA PHE A 235 4.01 -0.81 -22.13
C PHE A 235 3.99 0.43 -23.02
N ALA A 236 2.81 1.02 -23.19
CA ALA A 236 2.70 2.35 -23.75
C ALA A 236 3.29 3.33 -22.71
N ARG A 237 4.40 4.00 -23.08
CA ARG A 237 5.00 5.06 -22.27
C ARG A 237 3.97 6.16 -22.05
N TRP A 238 3.75 6.50 -20.82
CA TRP A 238 2.95 7.64 -20.42
C TRP A 238 3.68 8.93 -20.81
N SER A 239 3.53 9.37 -22.06
CA SER A 239 4.03 10.68 -22.50
C SER A 239 2.96 11.74 -22.24
N THR A 240 3.05 12.41 -21.10
CA THR A 240 2.44 13.73 -20.97
C THR A 240 3.23 14.68 -21.84
N SER A 241 2.70 15.04 -23.00
CA SER A 241 3.24 16.10 -23.86
C SER A 241 3.14 17.44 -23.10
N ARG A 242 4.20 17.82 -22.38
CA ARG A 242 4.38 19.19 -21.94
C ARG A 242 4.69 20.04 -23.17
N SER A 243 3.71 20.80 -23.65
CA SER A 243 3.94 21.86 -24.60
C SER A 243 4.89 22.87 -23.95
N ARG A 244 6.15 22.88 -24.42
CA ARG A 244 7.13 23.93 -24.10
C ARG A 244 6.64 25.22 -24.73
N ARG A 245 6.06 26.13 -23.94
CA ARG A 245 5.92 27.54 -24.33
C ARG A 245 7.31 28.16 -24.38
N ALA A 246 7.69 28.61 -25.54
CA ALA A 246 8.90 29.41 -25.77
C ALA A 246 8.84 30.72 -24.94
N PRO A 247 10.00 31.25 -24.45
CA PRO A 247 10.02 32.53 -23.75
C PRO A 247 9.74 33.66 -24.72
N ARG A 248 8.78 34.52 -24.39
CA ARG A 248 8.56 35.77 -25.08
C ARG A 248 9.67 36.73 -24.68
N THR A 249 10.51 37.13 -25.68
CA THR A 249 11.42 38.25 -25.52
C THR A 249 10.63 39.56 -25.54
N CYS A 250 10.72 40.30 -24.42
CA CYS A 250 10.32 41.71 -24.42
C CYS A 250 11.40 42.54 -25.10
N ARG A 251 10.99 43.36 -26.04
CA ARG A 251 11.65 44.57 -26.41
C ARG A 251 10.94 45.74 -25.73
#